data_a2b3394b3986f0359ca6d347c3c90c03
#
_entry.id   a2b3394b3986f0359ca6d347c3c90c03
#
_cell.length_a   1.000
_cell.length_b   1.000
_cell.length_c   1.000
_cell.angle_alpha   90.00
_cell.angle_beta   90.00
_cell.angle_gamma   90.00
#
_symmetry.space_group_name_H-M   'P 1'
#
loop_
_entity.id
_entity.type
_entity.pdbx_description
1 polymer ?
#
loop_
_entity_poly.entity_id
_entity_poly.type
_entity_poly.pdbx_seq_one_letter_code
_entity_poly.pdbx_strand_id
1 'polypeptide(L)'
;MKFSVIVPVYNVERYLRRCLNSILAQSCQDYEMILIDDGSLDRSGEICDQYVEISERVKVIHQENQGLSGARNTGLAIASGDWIVFVDSDDWIDPD
;
A
#
# COMPACT_ATOMS: atom_id res chain seq x y z
N MET A 1 -12.14 10.47 -11.93
CA MET A 1 -12.40 9.22 -11.20
C MET A 1 -11.16 8.82 -10.43
N LYS A 2 -11.27 8.66 -9.13
CA LYS A 2 -10.12 8.41 -8.26
C LYS A 2 -10.10 6.97 -7.78
N PHE A 3 -8.92 6.35 -7.80
CA PHE A 3 -8.72 5.01 -7.24
C PHE A 3 -8.09 5.09 -5.86
N SER A 4 -8.52 4.20 -4.96
CA SER A 4 -7.81 3.95 -3.71
C SER A 4 -7.16 2.59 -3.81
N VAL A 5 -5.83 2.59 -3.82
CA VAL A 5 -5.04 1.36 -3.92
C VAL A 5 -4.62 0.98 -2.51
N ILE A 6 -5.16 -0.13 -2.03
CA ILE A 6 -4.91 -0.59 -0.65
C ILE A 6 -3.90 -1.73 -0.70
N VAL A 7 -2.80 -1.56 0.01
CA VAL A 7 -1.69 -2.52 0.03
C VAL A 7 -1.47 -2.98 1.46
N PRO A 8 -2.00 -4.16 1.84
CA PRO A 8 -1.67 -4.74 3.14
C PRO A 8 -0.20 -5.16 3.15
N VAL A 9 0.50 -4.84 4.22
CA VAL A 9 1.94 -5.09 4.35
C VAL A 9 2.21 -5.88 5.62
N TYR A 10 2.83 -7.04 5.48
CA TYR A 10 3.27 -7.84 6.63
C TYR A 10 4.49 -8.67 6.28
N ASN A 11 5.65 -8.29 6.84
CA ASN A 11 6.91 -9.02 6.69
C ASN A 11 7.27 -9.32 5.22
N VAL A 12 7.21 -8.29 4.37
CA VAL A 12 7.46 -8.41 2.93
C VAL A 12 8.60 -7.52 2.45
N GLU A 13 9.58 -7.22 3.30
CA GLU A 13 10.64 -6.27 2.94
C GLU A 13 11.38 -6.65 1.65
N ARG A 14 11.47 -7.95 1.32
CA ARG A 14 12.15 -8.41 0.10
C ARG A 14 11.40 -8.03 -1.18
N TYR A 15 10.09 -7.86 -1.10
CA TYR A 15 9.23 -7.66 -2.28
C TYR A 15 8.57 -6.29 -2.31
N LEU A 16 8.53 -5.62 -1.17
CA LEU A 16 7.70 -4.43 -1.01
C LEU A 16 8.08 -3.30 -1.96
N ARG A 17 9.38 -3.02 -2.10
CA ARG A 17 9.82 -1.95 -3.01
C ARG A 17 9.42 -2.21 -4.45
N ARG A 18 9.52 -3.46 -4.91
CA ARG A 18 9.09 -3.82 -6.25
C ARG A 18 7.60 -3.57 -6.43
N CYS A 19 6.80 -3.99 -5.45
CA CYS A 19 5.35 -3.77 -5.48
C CYS A 19 5.02 -2.29 -5.55
N LEU A 20 5.56 -1.49 -4.64
CA LEU A 20 5.25 -0.06 -4.57
C LEU A 20 5.74 0.69 -5.80
N ASN A 21 6.92 0.36 -6.30
CA ASN A 21 7.45 0.98 -7.51
C ASN A 21 6.58 0.65 -8.72
N SER A 22 6.04 -0.58 -8.80
CA SER A 22 5.17 -0.95 -9.91
C SER A 22 3.86 -0.16 -9.90
N ILE A 23 3.34 0.15 -8.73
CA ILE A 23 2.14 0.99 -8.60
C ILE A 23 2.45 2.42 -9.02
N LEU A 24 3.56 2.97 -8.54
CA LEU A 24 3.97 4.34 -8.88
C LEU A 24 4.29 4.51 -10.36
N ALA A 25 4.66 3.43 -11.05
CA ALA A 25 4.99 3.45 -12.47
C ALA A 25 3.75 3.43 -13.38
N GLN A 26 2.54 3.25 -12.83
CA GLN A 26 1.33 3.21 -13.63
C GLN A 26 1.06 4.56 -14.28
N SER A 27 0.49 4.53 -15.48
CA SER A 27 0.16 5.74 -16.21
C SER A 27 -0.99 6.53 -15.60
N CYS A 28 -1.89 5.87 -14.88
CA CYS A 28 -2.96 6.55 -14.17
C CYS A 28 -2.39 7.37 -13.01
N GLN A 29 -2.75 8.64 -12.94
CA GLN A 29 -2.25 9.56 -11.92
C GLN A 29 -3.29 9.91 -10.86
N ASP A 30 -4.53 9.51 -11.05
CA ASP A 30 -5.62 9.87 -10.14
C ASP A 30 -5.88 8.76 -9.13
N TYR A 31 -4.95 8.61 -8.19
CA TYR A 31 -5.07 7.58 -7.17
C TYR A 31 -4.40 8.03 -5.86
N GLU A 32 -4.83 7.39 -4.78
CA GLU A 32 -4.11 7.39 -3.51
C GLU A 32 -3.63 5.97 -3.24
N MET A 33 -2.48 5.82 -2.61
CA MET A 33 -1.93 4.53 -2.22
C MET A 33 -1.94 4.46 -0.70
N ILE A 34 -2.65 3.47 -0.16
CA ILE A 34 -2.81 3.31 1.28
C ILE A 34 -2.07 2.05 1.70
N LEU A 35 -0.98 2.23 2.44
CA LEU A 35 -0.16 1.14 2.93
C LEU A 35 -0.55 0.83 4.37
N ILE A 36 -0.97 -0.39 4.63
CA ILE A 36 -1.34 -0.82 5.98
C ILE A 36 -0.26 -1.76 6.48
N ASP A 37 0.63 -1.24 7.30
CA ASP A 37 1.67 -2.04 7.94
C ASP A 37 1.04 -2.77 9.12
N ASP A 38 0.75 -4.03 8.92
CA ASP A 38 -0.02 -4.85 9.86
C ASP A 38 0.89 -5.52 10.89
N GLY A 39 1.67 -4.71 11.58
CA GLY A 39 2.53 -5.20 12.65
C GLY A 39 3.78 -5.92 12.15
N SER A 40 4.36 -5.46 11.04
CA SER A 40 5.57 -6.09 10.48
C SER A 40 6.71 -6.10 11.49
N LEU A 41 7.41 -7.23 11.57
CA LEU A 41 8.55 -7.42 12.43
C LEU A 41 9.89 -7.17 11.71
N ASP A 42 9.85 -7.06 10.40
CA ASP A 42 11.01 -6.76 9.56
C ASP A 42 11.05 -5.26 9.24
N ARG A 43 11.75 -4.86 8.18
CA ARG A 43 11.89 -3.46 7.79
C ARG A 43 10.76 -2.94 6.91
N SER A 44 9.69 -3.71 6.72
CA SER A 44 8.57 -3.30 5.88
C SER A 44 7.98 -1.96 6.32
N GLY A 45 7.82 -1.75 7.64
CA GLY A 45 7.30 -0.50 8.16
C GLY A 45 8.16 0.71 7.81
N GLU A 46 9.48 0.57 7.89
CA GLU A 46 10.41 1.62 7.51
C GLU A 46 10.32 1.94 6.02
N ILE A 47 10.17 0.90 5.19
CA ILE A 47 10.03 1.06 3.75
C ILE A 47 8.77 1.84 3.44
N CYS A 48 7.66 1.52 4.09
CA CYS A 48 6.41 2.26 3.93
C CYS A 48 6.62 3.74 4.23
N ASP A 49 7.29 4.06 5.33
CA ASP A 49 7.55 5.45 5.71
C ASP A 49 8.41 6.18 4.68
N GLN A 50 9.36 5.49 4.08
CA GLN A 50 10.18 6.07 3.01
C GLN A 50 9.33 6.48 1.81
N TYR A 51 8.31 5.70 1.47
CA TYR A 51 7.47 6.00 0.32
C TYR A 51 6.52 7.18 0.57
N VAL A 52 6.16 7.46 1.80
CA VAL A 52 5.41 8.67 2.14
C VAL A 52 6.24 9.91 1.77
N GLU A 53 7.55 9.84 1.97
CA GLU A 53 8.45 10.95 1.61
C GLU A 53 8.62 11.11 0.09
N ILE A 54 8.43 10.03 -0.66
CA ILE A 54 8.62 10.02 -2.12
C ILE A 54 7.41 10.62 -2.84
N SER A 55 6.20 10.38 -2.36
CA SER A 55 4.99 10.78 -3.06
C SER A 55 3.88 11.20 -2.10
N GLU A 56 3.24 12.33 -2.42
CA GLU A 56 2.08 12.81 -1.67
C GLU A 56 0.87 11.88 -1.80
N ARG A 57 0.87 10.98 -2.79
CA ARG A 57 -0.21 10.03 -2.97
C ARG A 57 -0.18 8.90 -1.96
N VAL A 58 0.94 8.71 -1.27
CA VAL A 58 1.14 7.57 -0.36
C VAL A 58 0.74 7.95 1.06
N LYS A 59 -0.08 7.11 1.65
CA LYS A 59 -0.48 7.21 3.07
C LYS A 59 -0.11 5.90 3.75
N VAL A 60 0.29 5.96 5.01
CA VAL A 60 0.70 4.77 5.76
C VAL A 60 -0.02 4.73 7.10
N ILE A 61 -0.52 3.55 7.45
CA ILE A 61 -1.01 3.27 8.79
C ILE A 61 -0.19 2.10 9.35
N HIS A 62 0.36 2.28 10.54
CA HIS A 62 1.00 1.21 11.31
C HIS A 62 0.01 0.75 12.36
N GLN A 63 -0.23 -0.56 12.43
CA GLN A 63 -1.17 -1.13 13.40
C GLN A 63 -0.62 -2.45 13.95
N GLU A 64 -1.19 -2.91 15.05
CA GLU A 64 -0.92 -4.24 15.55
C GLU A 64 -1.47 -5.27 14.55
N ASN A 65 -0.82 -6.44 14.48
CA ASN A 65 -1.24 -7.47 13.53
C ASN A 65 -2.70 -7.86 13.74
N GLN A 66 -3.52 -7.73 12.71
CA GLN A 66 -4.93 -8.09 12.70
C GLN A 66 -5.25 -9.09 11.59
N GLY A 67 -4.23 -9.52 10.86
CA GLY A 67 -4.41 -10.39 9.71
C GLY A 67 -4.81 -9.64 8.45
N LEU A 68 -4.85 -10.35 7.33
CA LEU A 68 -5.10 -9.75 6.02
C LEU A 68 -6.45 -9.05 5.96
N SER A 69 -7.51 -9.69 6.47
CA SER A 69 -8.84 -9.08 6.46
C SER A 69 -8.89 -7.82 7.30
N GLY A 70 -8.23 -7.81 8.45
CA GLY A 70 -8.16 -6.62 9.30
C GLY A 70 -7.44 -5.48 8.62
N ALA A 71 -6.32 -5.77 7.96
CA ALA A 71 -5.56 -4.76 7.24
C ALA A 71 -6.38 -4.17 6.09
N ARG A 72 -7.05 -5.00 5.32
CA ARG A 72 -7.94 -4.53 4.24
C ARG A 72 -9.05 -3.65 4.77
N ASN A 73 -9.66 -4.04 5.88
CA ASN A 73 -10.74 -3.26 6.49
C ASN A 73 -10.25 -1.90 6.96
N THR A 74 -9.03 -1.83 7.51
CA THR A 74 -8.43 -0.55 7.91
C THR A 74 -8.28 0.36 6.69
N GLY A 75 -7.78 -0.18 5.59
CA GLY A 75 -7.64 0.57 4.34
C GLY A 75 -8.97 1.08 3.82
N LEU A 76 -9.99 0.22 3.84
CA LEU A 76 -11.34 0.59 3.39
C LEU A 76 -11.92 1.73 4.21
N ALA A 77 -11.65 1.75 5.52
CA ALA A 77 -12.21 2.76 6.41
C ALA A 77 -11.70 4.17 6.09
N ILE A 78 -10.50 4.29 5.50
CA ILE A 78 -9.91 5.59 5.19
C ILE A 78 -9.85 5.89 3.69
N ALA A 79 -10.24 4.95 2.85
CA ALA A 79 -10.21 5.14 1.40
C ALA A 79 -11.18 6.24 0.99
N SER A 80 -10.73 7.16 0.13
CA SER A 80 -11.54 8.27 -0.35
C SER A 80 -11.83 8.19 -1.84
N GLY A 81 -11.30 7.19 -2.53
CA GLY A 81 -11.49 7.03 -3.97
C GLY A 81 -12.86 6.48 -4.35
N ASP A 82 -13.21 6.64 -5.61
CA ASP A 82 -14.45 6.11 -6.17
C ASP A 82 -14.36 4.60 -6.38
N TRP A 83 -13.15 4.09 -6.62
CA TRP A 83 -12.88 2.69 -6.89
C TRP A 83 -11.81 2.18 -5.94
N ILE A 84 -11.98 0.95 -5.45
CA ILE A 84 -11.03 0.31 -4.55
C ILE A 84 -10.28 -0.78 -5.30
N VAL A 85 -8.96 -0.76 -5.17
CA VAL A 85 -8.09 -1.79 -5.74
C VAL A 85 -7.22 -2.35 -4.61
N PHE A 86 -7.25 -3.68 -4.44
CA PHE A 86 -6.35 -4.34 -3.48
C PHE A 86 -5.16 -4.91 -4.24
N VAL A 87 -3.97 -4.68 -3.72
CA VAL A 87 -2.73 -5.22 -4.29
C VAL A 87 -1.98 -5.94 -3.17
N ASP A 88 -1.63 -7.19 -3.40
CA ASP A 88 -0.81 -7.95 -2.45
C ASP A 88 0.62 -7.41 -2.48
N SER A 89 1.21 -7.20 -1.32
CA SER A 89 2.50 -6.51 -1.22
C SER A 89 3.69 -7.33 -1.72
N ASP A 90 3.52 -8.60 -1.96
CA ASP A 90 4.53 -9.46 -2.58
C ASP A 90 4.34 -9.63 -4.10
N ASP A 91 3.33 -8.97 -4.66
CA ASP A 91 3.07 -8.94 -6.10
C ASP A 91 3.59 -7.62 -6.69
N TRP A 92 3.51 -7.52 -8.02
CA TRP A 92 3.80 -6.28 -8.73
C TRP A 92 2.89 -6.18 -9.94
N ILE A 93 2.75 -4.95 -10.46
CA ILE A 93 1.88 -4.65 -11.59
C ILE A 93 2.77 -4.23 -12.76
N ASP A 94 2.49 -4.77 -13.95
CA ASP A 94 3.20 -4.33 -15.15
C ASP A 94 2.81 -2.88 -15.48
N PRO A 95 3.77 -2.04 -15.88
CA PRO A 95 3.47 -0.65 -16.27
C PRO A 95 2.49 -0.61 -17.44
N ASP A 96 1.55 0.28 -17.38
CA ASP A 96 0.48 0.55 -18.32
C ASP A 96 -0.42 -0.65 -18.55
#